data_300241ece8e9a9e813431cc6a9db9e46
#
_entry.id   300241ece8e9a9e813431cc6a9db9e46
#
_cell.length_a   1.000
_cell.length_b   1.000
_cell.length_c   1.000
_cell.angle_alpha   90.00
_cell.angle_beta   90.00
_cell.angle_gamma   90.00
#
_symmetry.space_group_name_H-M   'P 1'
#
loop_
_entity.id
_entity.type
_entity.pdbx_description
1 polymer ?
#
loop_
_entity_poly.entity_id
_entity_poly.type
_entity_poly.pdbx_seq_one_letter_code
_entity_poly.pdbx_strand_id
1 'polypeptide(L)'
;MLAVYLSMVDTDEKRSLLEKVYIEHRDRMFAVAMRYLHNRADAEDAVHEAFLRIAGGKTKFFEISPNKIVAYTDIIIRNISVDMLKKRKTETVYDDDVVIADELTIEDDIISGISRDELVGFILSLPSGQRDAMYARAVLGMSGAEGAEMLGISETAFRQRVYSAKQSIRTFLDEVSNNE
;
A
#
# COMPACT_ATOMS: atom_id res chain seq x y z
N MET A 1 -23.02 7.09 -1.78
CA MET A 1 -21.89 6.12 -1.88
C MET A 1 -21.90 5.09 -0.76
N LEU A 2 -21.90 5.49 0.54
CA LEU A 2 -21.89 4.54 1.66
C LEU A 2 -23.00 3.46 1.57
N ALA A 3 -24.23 3.84 1.26
CA ALA A 3 -25.34 2.90 1.13
C ALA A 3 -25.09 1.77 0.10
N VAL A 4 -24.35 2.06 -0.97
CA VAL A 4 -23.97 1.06 -1.97
C VAL A 4 -23.04 0.02 -1.35
N TYR A 5 -22.00 0.44 -0.60
CA TYR A 5 -21.09 -0.49 0.04
C TYR A 5 -21.80 -1.36 1.09
N LEU A 6 -22.68 -0.75 1.90
CA LEU A 6 -23.44 -1.47 2.93
C LEU A 6 -24.39 -2.52 2.33
N SER A 7 -24.95 -2.25 1.15
CA SER A 7 -25.82 -3.23 0.46
C SER A 7 -25.10 -4.47 -0.05
N MET A 8 -23.76 -4.40 -0.18
CA MET A 8 -22.93 -5.53 -0.63
C MET A 8 -22.48 -6.45 0.51
N VAL A 9 -22.73 -6.05 1.76
CA VAL A 9 -22.27 -6.78 2.95
C VAL A 9 -23.41 -7.57 3.57
N ASP A 10 -23.13 -8.83 3.90
CA ASP A 10 -24.12 -9.86 4.25
C ASP A 10 -24.58 -9.84 5.72
N THR A 11 -23.78 -9.33 6.67
CA THR A 11 -24.13 -9.31 8.10
C THR A 11 -24.16 -7.92 8.69
N ASP A 12 -24.95 -7.71 9.74
CA ASP A 12 -25.08 -6.42 10.41
C ASP A 12 -23.81 -6.00 11.14
N GLU A 13 -23.04 -6.96 11.66
CA GLU A 13 -21.75 -6.71 12.30
C GLU A 13 -20.74 -6.14 11.29
N LYS A 14 -20.66 -6.76 10.12
CA LYS A 14 -19.77 -6.28 9.05
C LYS A 14 -20.23 -4.93 8.50
N ARG A 15 -21.55 -4.71 8.38
CA ARG A 15 -22.10 -3.41 7.97
C ARG A 15 -21.72 -2.31 8.95
N SER A 16 -21.91 -2.55 10.26
CA SER A 16 -21.55 -1.62 11.32
C SER A 16 -20.05 -1.29 11.32
N LEU A 17 -19.19 -2.31 11.16
CA LEU A 17 -17.75 -2.11 11.05
C LEU A 17 -17.37 -1.30 9.80
N LEU A 18 -17.94 -1.62 8.64
CA LEU A 18 -17.69 -0.91 7.40
C LEU A 18 -18.13 0.55 7.46
N GLU A 19 -19.30 0.81 8.02
CA GLU A 19 -19.84 2.17 8.24
C GLU A 19 -18.91 2.98 9.13
N LYS A 20 -18.49 2.41 10.27
CA LYS A 20 -17.55 3.04 11.19
C LYS A 20 -16.25 3.42 10.49
N VAL A 21 -15.65 2.47 9.77
CA VAL A 21 -14.40 2.69 9.04
C VAL A 21 -14.57 3.72 7.93
N TYR A 22 -15.69 3.72 7.22
CA TYR A 22 -15.97 4.75 6.23
C TYR A 22 -16.00 6.16 6.85
N ILE A 23 -16.68 6.31 7.98
CA ILE A 23 -16.80 7.61 8.66
C ILE A 23 -15.46 8.06 9.23
N GLU A 24 -14.72 7.17 9.88
CA GLU A 24 -13.50 7.51 10.63
C GLU A 24 -12.24 7.57 9.74
N HIS A 25 -12.17 6.80 8.65
CA HIS A 25 -10.90 6.60 7.90
C HIS A 25 -10.95 7.03 6.43
N ARG A 26 -12.11 7.35 5.86
CA ARG A 26 -12.25 7.77 4.47
C ARG A 26 -11.31 8.95 4.12
N ASP A 27 -11.30 9.97 4.95
CA ASP A 27 -10.51 11.18 4.68
C ASP A 27 -9.00 10.91 4.80
N ARG A 28 -8.61 10.03 5.74
CA ARG A 28 -7.22 9.54 5.82
C ARG A 28 -6.83 8.77 4.57
N MET A 29 -7.67 7.84 4.12
CA MET A 29 -7.44 7.07 2.89
C MET A 29 -7.32 8.00 1.68
N PHE A 30 -8.18 9.02 1.60
CA PHE A 30 -8.09 10.04 0.55
C PHE A 30 -6.75 10.80 0.61
N ALA A 31 -6.32 11.23 1.79
CA ALA A 31 -5.03 11.90 1.95
C ALA A 31 -3.85 11.00 1.54
N VAL A 32 -3.89 9.70 1.87
CA VAL A 32 -2.89 8.74 1.40
C VAL A 32 -2.92 8.62 -0.12
N ALA A 33 -4.10 8.45 -0.74
CA ALA A 33 -4.22 8.37 -2.20
C ALA A 33 -3.68 9.63 -2.91
N MET A 34 -3.97 10.82 -2.36
CA MET A 34 -3.49 12.10 -2.90
C MET A 34 -1.97 12.20 -2.94
N ARG A 35 -1.25 11.61 -1.98
CA ARG A 35 0.23 11.56 -1.96
C ARG A 35 0.81 10.80 -3.14
N TYR A 36 0.10 9.80 -3.66
CA TYR A 36 0.54 8.98 -4.79
C TYR A 36 0.03 9.51 -6.12
N LEU A 37 -1.22 9.94 -6.18
CA LEU A 37 -1.91 10.21 -7.44
C LEU A 37 -1.85 11.68 -7.85
N HIS A 38 -1.61 12.60 -6.90
CA HIS A 38 -1.56 14.06 -7.11
C HIS A 38 -2.77 14.63 -7.90
N ASN A 39 -3.84 13.85 -8.00
CA ASN A 39 -5.07 14.20 -8.70
C ASN A 39 -6.27 13.85 -7.82
N ARG A 40 -7.15 14.84 -7.59
CA ARG A 40 -8.30 14.69 -6.71
C ARG A 40 -9.29 13.63 -7.19
N ALA A 41 -9.61 13.63 -8.48
CA ALA A 41 -10.57 12.68 -9.05
C ALA A 41 -10.07 11.24 -8.91
N ASP A 42 -8.80 11.00 -9.23
CA ASP A 42 -8.19 9.69 -9.09
C ASP A 42 -8.10 9.24 -7.63
N ALA A 43 -7.82 10.16 -6.71
CA ALA A 43 -7.79 9.84 -5.28
C ALA A 43 -9.19 9.48 -4.76
N GLU A 44 -10.24 10.16 -5.21
CA GLU A 44 -11.64 9.82 -4.93
C GLU A 44 -12.00 8.44 -5.52
N ASP A 45 -11.58 8.14 -6.74
CA ASP A 45 -11.78 6.85 -7.39
C ASP A 45 -11.01 5.73 -6.68
N ALA A 46 -9.79 5.98 -6.23
CA ALA A 46 -9.02 5.01 -5.45
C ALA A 46 -9.71 4.67 -4.12
N VAL A 47 -10.23 5.66 -3.41
CA VAL A 47 -11.01 5.45 -2.18
C VAL A 47 -12.28 4.67 -2.47
N HIS A 48 -12.99 5.00 -3.55
CA HIS A 48 -14.18 4.27 -3.97
C HIS A 48 -13.87 2.80 -4.26
N GLU A 49 -12.84 2.53 -5.04
CA GLU A 49 -12.38 1.17 -5.35
C GLU A 49 -11.96 0.40 -4.07
N ALA A 50 -11.32 1.07 -3.11
CA ALA A 50 -10.95 0.45 -1.84
C ALA A 50 -12.17 -0.05 -1.07
N PHE A 51 -13.21 0.79 -0.93
CA PHE A 51 -14.44 0.38 -0.27
C PHE A 51 -15.22 -0.68 -1.04
N LEU A 52 -15.21 -0.65 -2.37
CA LEU A 52 -15.79 -1.72 -3.19
C LEU A 52 -15.07 -3.06 -2.98
N ARG A 53 -13.74 -3.07 -2.90
CA ARG A 53 -12.97 -4.30 -2.62
C ARG A 53 -13.24 -4.84 -1.22
N ILE A 54 -13.33 -3.97 -0.23
CA ILE A 54 -13.67 -4.35 1.15
C ILE A 54 -15.08 -4.94 1.21
N ALA A 55 -16.07 -4.21 0.72
CA ALA A 55 -17.47 -4.61 0.76
C ALA A 55 -17.74 -5.89 -0.07
N GLY A 56 -17.07 -6.06 -1.20
CA GLY A 56 -17.18 -7.22 -2.07
C GLY A 56 -16.40 -8.46 -1.60
N GLY A 57 -15.78 -8.41 -0.41
CA GLY A 57 -15.06 -9.55 0.15
C GLY A 57 -13.76 -9.90 -0.57
N LYS A 58 -13.22 -9.00 -1.41
CA LYS A 58 -11.96 -9.20 -2.12
C LYS A 58 -10.72 -8.98 -1.24
N THR A 59 -10.92 -8.67 0.03
CA THR A 59 -9.88 -8.43 1.02
C THR A 59 -10.18 -9.21 2.29
N LYS A 60 -9.18 -9.36 3.16
CA LYS A 60 -9.37 -9.96 4.50
C LYS A 60 -9.78 -8.96 5.58
N PHE A 61 -10.31 -7.82 5.17
CA PHE A 61 -10.63 -6.70 6.05
C PHE A 61 -11.47 -7.08 7.27
N PHE A 62 -12.50 -7.92 7.08
CA PHE A 62 -13.39 -8.34 8.17
C PHE A 62 -12.77 -9.39 9.11
N GLU A 63 -11.60 -9.92 8.77
CA GLU A 63 -10.85 -10.88 9.59
C GLU A 63 -9.73 -10.20 10.40
N ILE A 64 -9.49 -8.90 10.16
CA ILE A 64 -8.40 -8.14 10.77
C ILE A 64 -8.77 -7.68 12.18
N SER A 65 -7.82 -7.79 13.11
CA SER A 65 -7.96 -7.27 14.46
C SER A 65 -8.25 -5.75 14.47
N PRO A 66 -9.16 -5.25 15.32
CA PRO A 66 -9.59 -3.84 15.30
C PRO A 66 -8.44 -2.82 15.37
N ASN A 67 -7.40 -3.11 16.15
CA ASN A 67 -6.22 -2.24 16.30
C ASN A 67 -5.33 -2.16 15.04
N LYS A 68 -5.55 -3.03 14.05
CA LYS A 68 -4.79 -3.07 12.79
C LYS A 68 -5.58 -2.54 11.60
N ILE A 69 -6.86 -2.17 11.78
CA ILE A 69 -7.73 -1.73 10.70
C ILE A 69 -7.16 -0.51 9.96
N VAL A 70 -6.66 0.48 10.70
CA VAL A 70 -6.07 1.69 10.10
C VAL A 70 -4.88 1.34 9.20
N ALA A 71 -3.93 0.55 9.72
CA ALA A 71 -2.77 0.12 8.96
C ALA A 71 -3.15 -0.71 7.72
N TYR A 72 -4.19 -1.53 7.84
CA TYR A 72 -4.67 -2.35 6.73
C TYR A 72 -5.36 -1.52 5.65
N THR A 73 -6.17 -0.53 6.01
CA THR A 73 -6.76 0.42 5.05
C THR A 73 -5.70 1.24 4.33
N ASP A 74 -4.63 1.65 5.02
CA ASP A 74 -3.48 2.33 4.40
C ASP A 74 -2.78 1.43 3.36
N ILE A 75 -2.64 0.13 3.62
CA ILE A 75 -2.09 -0.83 2.64
C ILE A 75 -3.02 -0.96 1.42
N ILE A 76 -4.32 -1.11 1.64
CA ILE A 76 -5.29 -1.25 0.54
C ILE A 76 -5.23 -0.03 -0.37
N ILE A 77 -5.36 1.18 0.20
CA ILE A 77 -5.42 2.41 -0.59
C ILE A 77 -4.11 2.68 -1.33
N ARG A 78 -2.96 2.45 -0.68
CA ARG A 78 -1.65 2.57 -1.32
C ARG A 78 -1.52 1.64 -2.52
N ASN A 79 -1.89 0.37 -2.37
CA ASN A 79 -1.79 -0.59 -3.47
C ASN A 79 -2.66 -0.19 -4.66
N ILE A 80 -3.89 0.26 -4.41
CA ILE A 80 -4.79 0.74 -5.46
C ILE A 80 -4.17 1.95 -6.16
N SER A 81 -3.66 2.92 -5.40
CA SER A 81 -3.03 4.11 -5.97
C SER A 81 -1.83 3.77 -6.86
N VAL A 82 -0.98 2.84 -6.40
CA VAL A 82 0.17 2.36 -7.19
C VAL A 82 -0.27 1.62 -8.44
N ASP A 83 -1.31 0.78 -8.35
CA ASP A 83 -1.83 0.05 -9.52
C ASP A 83 -2.40 1.02 -10.55
N MET A 84 -3.09 2.10 -10.12
CA MET A 84 -3.58 3.17 -10.99
C MET A 84 -2.43 3.91 -11.68
N LEU A 85 -1.36 4.25 -10.97
CA LEU A 85 -0.16 4.86 -11.55
C LEU A 85 0.50 3.96 -12.59
N LYS A 86 0.67 2.66 -12.29
CA LYS A 86 1.24 1.69 -13.24
C LYS A 86 0.40 1.60 -14.51
N LYS A 87 -0.91 1.58 -14.38
CA LYS A 87 -1.82 1.54 -15.53
C LYS A 87 -1.67 2.79 -16.40
N ARG A 88 -1.58 3.98 -15.79
CA ARG A 88 -1.32 5.23 -16.53
C ARG A 88 0.00 5.21 -17.29
N LYS A 89 1.09 4.78 -16.64
CA LYS A 89 2.41 4.66 -17.31
C LYS A 89 2.38 3.72 -18.51
N THR A 90 1.50 2.73 -18.52
CA THR A 90 1.33 1.82 -19.65
C THR A 90 0.49 2.46 -20.78
N GLU A 91 -0.41 3.39 -20.45
CA GLU A 91 -1.29 4.08 -21.41
C GLU A 91 -0.70 5.39 -21.96
N THR A 92 0.25 6.01 -21.22
CA THR A 92 0.92 7.26 -21.63
C THR A 92 2.43 7.10 -21.63
N VAL A 93 3.01 7.20 -22.83
CA VAL A 93 4.48 7.26 -23.03
C VAL A 93 4.95 8.69 -22.77
N TYR A 94 4.93 9.22 -21.60
CA TYR A 94 5.55 10.47 -21.10
C TYR A 94 4.74 10.99 -19.90
N ASP A 95 5.26 10.82 -18.68
CA ASP A 95 5.39 11.90 -17.71
C ASP A 95 6.24 11.43 -16.51
N ASP A 96 7.30 12.18 -16.22
CA ASP A 96 8.41 11.75 -15.37
C ASP A 96 8.34 12.28 -13.93
N ASP A 97 7.18 12.69 -13.40
CA ASP A 97 7.10 13.25 -12.05
C ASP A 97 6.17 12.45 -11.11
N VAL A 98 6.65 11.31 -10.60
CA VAL A 98 6.03 10.64 -9.45
C VAL A 98 6.83 10.98 -8.19
N VAL A 99 6.54 12.13 -7.60
CA VAL A 99 7.03 12.49 -6.28
C VAL A 99 6.28 11.66 -5.24
N ILE A 100 6.91 10.66 -4.68
CA ILE A 100 6.34 9.88 -3.59
C ILE A 100 6.86 10.42 -2.27
N ALA A 101 5.92 11.02 -1.52
CA ALA A 101 6.18 11.72 -0.28
C ALA A 101 6.58 10.82 0.90
N ASP A 102 7.46 11.32 1.68
CA ASP A 102 7.64 11.46 3.13
C ASP A 102 7.49 10.29 4.11
N GLU A 103 7.04 9.08 3.77
CA GLU A 103 6.86 8.03 4.80
C GLU A 103 7.97 6.95 4.85
N LEU A 104 8.91 6.95 3.91
CA LEU A 104 10.12 6.13 4.02
C LEU A 104 11.22 6.98 4.67
N THR A 105 11.32 6.94 5.98
CA THR A 105 12.54 7.32 6.69
C THR A 105 13.61 6.27 6.35
N ILE A 106 14.28 6.49 5.24
CA ILE A 106 15.51 5.79 4.92
C ILE A 106 16.59 6.67 5.54
N GLU A 107 17.36 6.11 6.47
CA GLU A 107 18.49 6.82 7.07
C GLU A 107 19.39 7.35 5.96
N ASP A 108 19.61 8.66 5.96
CA ASP A 108 20.32 9.41 4.90
C ASP A 108 21.76 8.93 4.63
N ASP A 109 22.31 8.07 5.49
CA ASP A 109 23.70 7.60 5.41
C ASP A 109 23.95 6.45 4.42
N ILE A 110 22.92 5.88 3.77
CA ILE A 110 23.08 4.70 2.91
C ILE A 110 23.00 5.03 1.42
N ILE A 111 22.66 6.26 1.04
CA ILE A 111 22.35 6.60 -0.36
C ILE A 111 23.24 7.72 -0.88
N SER A 112 24.56 7.51 -0.88
CA SER A 112 25.45 8.31 -1.74
C SER A 112 25.32 7.78 -3.18
N GLY A 113 24.67 8.53 -4.06
CA GLY A 113 24.64 8.23 -5.50
C GLY A 113 23.27 7.90 -6.09
N ILE A 114 22.23 7.64 -5.28
CA ILE A 114 20.87 7.30 -5.79
C ILE A 114 19.89 8.39 -5.40
N SER A 115 19.14 8.91 -6.36
CA SER A 115 18.07 9.84 -6.04
C SER A 115 16.94 9.12 -5.28
N ARG A 116 16.30 9.83 -4.35
CA ARG A 116 15.14 9.33 -3.61
C ARG A 116 14.06 8.80 -4.56
N ASP A 117 13.84 9.49 -5.68
CA ASP A 117 12.80 9.15 -6.66
C ASP A 117 13.09 7.84 -7.38
N GLU A 118 14.34 7.55 -7.71
CA GLU A 118 14.76 6.27 -8.31
C GLU A 118 14.53 5.11 -7.34
N LEU A 119 14.92 5.26 -6.07
CA LEU A 119 14.70 4.22 -5.06
C LEU A 119 13.21 3.98 -4.83
N VAL A 120 12.44 5.04 -4.73
CA VAL A 120 10.99 4.95 -4.59
C VAL A 120 10.36 4.30 -5.82
N GLY A 121 10.74 4.70 -7.02
CA GLY A 121 10.30 4.08 -8.27
C GLY A 121 10.59 2.58 -8.29
N PHE A 122 11.77 2.18 -7.83
CA PHE A 122 12.13 0.77 -7.70
C PHE A 122 11.25 0.03 -6.69
N ILE A 123 11.06 0.58 -5.48
CA ILE A 123 10.20 -0.02 -4.45
C ILE A 123 8.77 -0.22 -4.97
N LEU A 124 8.25 0.73 -5.73
CA LEU A 124 6.93 0.62 -6.35
C LEU A 124 6.87 -0.45 -7.45
N SER A 125 7.99 -0.75 -8.11
CA SER A 125 8.06 -1.82 -9.10
C SER A 125 7.98 -3.22 -8.50
N LEU A 126 8.31 -3.37 -7.20
CA LEU A 126 8.24 -4.66 -6.51
C LEU A 126 6.83 -5.28 -6.60
N PRO A 127 6.74 -6.63 -6.62
CA PRO A 127 5.46 -7.32 -6.48
C PRO A 127 4.68 -6.84 -5.25
N SER A 128 3.36 -6.66 -5.37
CA SER A 128 2.52 -6.09 -4.29
C SER A 128 2.72 -6.79 -2.94
N GLY A 129 2.77 -8.13 -2.94
CA GLY A 129 2.98 -8.90 -1.71
C GLY A 129 4.34 -8.66 -1.03
N GLN A 130 5.40 -8.35 -1.79
CA GLN A 130 6.71 -7.98 -1.23
C GLN A 130 6.67 -6.57 -0.67
N ARG A 131 6.07 -5.66 -1.39
CA ARG A 131 5.88 -4.26 -1.00
C ARG A 131 5.07 -4.13 0.29
N ASP A 132 3.97 -4.89 0.41
CA ASP A 132 3.12 -4.91 1.60
C ASP A 132 3.85 -5.47 2.83
N ALA A 133 4.59 -6.57 2.64
CA ALA A 133 5.38 -7.16 3.72
C ALA A 133 6.50 -6.22 4.18
N MET A 134 7.17 -5.53 3.26
CA MET A 134 8.18 -4.51 3.60
C MET A 134 7.55 -3.32 4.33
N TYR A 135 6.41 -2.80 3.88
CA TYR A 135 5.72 -1.72 4.56
C TYR A 135 5.30 -2.12 5.99
N ALA A 136 4.67 -3.30 6.15
CA ALA A 136 4.29 -3.81 7.45
C ALA A 136 5.50 -3.95 8.39
N ARG A 137 6.65 -4.39 7.86
CA ARG A 137 7.86 -4.60 8.65
C ARG A 137 8.62 -3.31 8.94
N ALA A 138 8.88 -2.48 7.91
CA ALA A 138 9.77 -1.33 8.00
C ALA A 138 9.06 -0.07 8.52
N VAL A 139 7.83 0.19 8.07
CA VAL A 139 7.10 1.40 8.43
C VAL A 139 6.21 1.20 9.65
N LEU A 140 5.47 0.07 9.70
CA LEU A 140 4.56 -0.21 10.82
C LEU A 140 5.25 -0.95 11.99
N GLY A 141 6.52 -1.34 11.86
CA GLY A 141 7.28 -2.01 12.91
C GLY A 141 6.76 -3.39 13.31
N MET A 142 5.94 -4.03 12.48
CA MET A 142 5.28 -5.28 12.83
C MET A 142 6.26 -6.45 12.92
N SER A 143 6.03 -7.34 13.88
CA SER A 143 6.70 -8.64 13.96
C SER A 143 6.31 -9.55 12.80
N GLY A 144 7.01 -10.68 12.64
CA GLY A 144 6.66 -11.67 11.62
C GLY A 144 5.24 -12.21 11.78
N ALA A 145 4.82 -12.47 13.01
CA ALA A 145 3.48 -12.97 13.32
C ALA A 145 2.39 -11.93 13.06
N GLU A 146 2.59 -10.69 13.50
CA GLU A 146 1.63 -9.59 13.29
C GLU A 146 1.45 -9.24 11.83
N GLY A 147 2.55 -9.14 11.07
CA GLY A 147 2.49 -8.85 9.64
C GLY A 147 1.84 -10.00 8.85
N ALA A 148 2.10 -11.24 9.22
CA ALA A 148 1.49 -12.42 8.62
C ALA A 148 -0.03 -12.45 8.85
N GLU A 149 -0.46 -12.20 10.09
CA GLU A 149 -1.87 -12.09 10.45
C GLU A 149 -2.55 -10.98 9.64
N MET A 150 -1.95 -9.78 9.61
CA MET A 150 -2.50 -8.64 8.88
C MET A 150 -2.64 -8.90 7.37
N LEU A 151 -1.65 -9.54 6.76
CA LEU A 151 -1.69 -9.86 5.32
C LEU A 151 -2.43 -11.16 5.00
N GLY A 152 -2.90 -11.87 6.01
CA GLY A 152 -3.62 -13.14 5.86
C GLY A 152 -2.79 -14.24 5.20
N ILE A 153 -1.50 -14.33 5.57
CA ILE A 153 -0.54 -15.32 5.07
C ILE A 153 0.17 -16.01 6.23
N SER A 154 0.90 -17.09 5.96
CA SER A 154 1.74 -17.71 7.00
C SER A 154 2.92 -16.81 7.38
N GLU A 155 3.42 -16.96 8.60
CA GLU A 155 4.60 -16.22 9.05
C GLU A 155 5.84 -16.52 8.19
N THR A 156 5.98 -17.77 7.74
CA THR A 156 7.04 -18.17 6.82
C THR A 156 6.93 -17.41 5.49
N ALA A 157 5.72 -17.31 4.92
CA ALA A 157 5.48 -16.56 3.69
C ALA A 157 5.74 -15.05 3.88
N PHE A 158 5.36 -14.48 5.01
CA PHE A 158 5.66 -13.09 5.36
C PHE A 158 7.16 -12.84 5.40
N ARG A 159 7.91 -13.65 6.15
CA ARG A 159 9.37 -13.56 6.25
C ARG A 159 10.05 -13.70 4.89
N GLN A 160 9.58 -14.64 4.06
CA GLN A 160 10.10 -14.84 2.71
C GLN A 160 9.85 -13.62 1.82
N ARG A 161 8.67 -12.99 1.87
CA ARG A 161 8.38 -11.77 1.13
C ARG A 161 9.25 -10.61 1.56
N VAL A 162 9.44 -10.41 2.86
CA VAL A 162 10.36 -9.38 3.41
C VAL A 162 11.80 -9.64 2.94
N TYR A 163 12.25 -10.88 3.01
CA TYR A 163 13.59 -11.26 2.56
C TYR A 163 13.77 -10.99 1.07
N SER A 164 12.85 -11.44 0.22
CA SER A 164 12.91 -11.23 -1.23
C SER A 164 12.90 -9.74 -1.58
N ALA A 165 12.06 -8.94 -0.91
CA ALA A 165 12.05 -7.49 -1.11
C ALA A 165 13.40 -6.84 -0.76
N LYS A 166 14.00 -7.21 0.37
CA LYS A 166 15.32 -6.71 0.77
C LYS A 166 16.41 -7.10 -0.22
N GLN A 167 16.38 -8.33 -0.74
CA GLN A 167 17.35 -8.77 -1.75
C GLN A 167 17.20 -7.98 -3.06
N SER A 168 15.97 -7.77 -3.53
CA SER A 168 15.73 -6.98 -4.73
C SER A 168 16.21 -5.54 -4.58
N ILE A 169 15.94 -4.91 -3.42
CA ILE A 169 16.41 -3.55 -3.13
C ILE A 169 17.95 -3.51 -3.09
N ARG A 170 18.58 -4.49 -2.45
CA ARG A 170 20.05 -4.56 -2.39
C ARG A 170 20.68 -4.70 -3.76
N THR A 171 20.16 -5.61 -4.60
CA THR A 171 20.63 -5.78 -5.97
C THR A 171 20.52 -4.48 -6.77
N PHE A 172 19.40 -3.79 -6.66
CA PHE A 172 19.20 -2.48 -7.29
C PHE A 172 20.23 -1.45 -6.83
N LEU A 173 20.49 -1.36 -5.52
CA LEU A 173 21.48 -0.44 -4.96
C LEU A 173 22.89 -0.77 -5.46
N ASP A 174 23.27 -2.05 -5.52
CA ASP A 174 24.57 -2.51 -6.02
C ASP A 174 24.74 -2.21 -7.52
N GLU A 175 23.67 -2.35 -8.32
CA GLU A 175 23.68 -2.06 -9.77
C GLU A 175 23.89 -0.56 -10.05
N VAL A 176 23.21 0.32 -9.31
CA VAL A 176 23.36 1.78 -9.47
C VAL A 176 24.77 2.22 -9.04
N SER A 177 25.28 1.71 -7.91
CA SER A 177 26.62 2.04 -7.41
C SER A 177 27.75 1.58 -8.33
N ASN A 178 27.54 0.57 -9.18
CA ASN A 178 28.53 0.06 -10.14
C ASN A 178 28.49 0.79 -11.50
N ASN A 179 27.49 1.63 -11.75
CA ASN A 179 27.33 2.37 -12.99
C ASN A 179 27.85 3.82 -12.91
N GLU A 180 28.39 4.24 -11.77
CA GLU A 180 29.14 5.49 -11.57
C GLU A 180 30.66 5.24 -11.67
#